data_032b2a74d835599b0e97801c925e42d7
#
_entry.id   032b2a74d835599b0e97801c925e42d7
#
_cell.length_a   1.000
_cell.length_b   1.000
_cell.length_c   1.000
_cell.angle_alpha   90.00
_cell.angle_beta   90.00
_cell.angle_gamma   90.00
#
_symmetry.space_group_name_H-M   'P 1'
#
loop_
_entity.id
_entity.type
_entity.pdbx_description
1 polymer ?
#
loop_
_entity_poly.entity_id
_entity_poly.type
_entity_poly.pdbx_seq_one_letter_code
_entity_poly.pdbx_strand_id
1 'polypeptide(L)'
;MKGMVISMTQKQKEIIADNLRAYENNFGYIKIVKEDYGKGFYVFTSEERAEQGSWTQYCYNIDYLNGWLYGCVQAANGIMKKIDREE
;
A
#
# COMPACT_ATOMS: atom_id res chain seq x y z
N MET A 1 9.08 -3.41 -11.52
CA MET A 1 8.71 -2.03 -11.24
C MET A 1 8.21 -1.87 -9.84
N LYS A 2 8.73 -0.90 -9.16
CA LYS A 2 8.36 -0.69 -7.78
C LYS A 2 7.19 0.28 -7.67
N GLY A 3 6.83 0.62 -6.47
CA GLY A 3 5.70 1.49 -6.26
C GLY A 3 5.94 2.92 -6.69
N MET A 4 4.85 3.64 -6.89
CA MET A 4 4.91 5.07 -7.14
C MET A 4 3.83 5.77 -6.33
N VAL A 5 4.11 7.00 -5.92
CA VAL A 5 3.16 7.81 -5.18
C VAL A 5 2.97 9.11 -5.94
N ILE A 6 1.72 9.52 -6.07
CA ILE A 6 1.35 10.69 -6.87
C ILE A 6 0.58 11.67 -6.02
N SER A 7 0.96 12.94 -6.09
CA SER A 7 0.30 14.05 -5.40
C SER A 7 0.38 13.97 -3.88
N MET A 8 1.34 13.23 -3.34
CA MET A 8 1.57 13.17 -1.91
C MET A 8 2.63 14.18 -1.51
N THR A 9 2.48 14.78 -0.34
CA THR A 9 3.49 15.68 0.20
C THR A 9 4.70 14.90 0.67
N GLN A 10 5.83 15.59 0.84
CA GLN A 10 7.03 14.93 1.33
C GLN A 10 6.81 14.33 2.72
N LYS A 11 6.09 15.05 3.57
CA LYS A 11 5.79 14.55 4.92
C LYS A 11 4.97 13.27 4.86
N GLN A 12 3.96 13.23 4.00
CA GLN A 12 3.14 12.03 3.83
C GLN A 12 3.96 10.86 3.34
N LYS A 13 4.85 11.09 2.39
CA LYS A 13 5.74 10.04 1.89
C LYS A 13 6.63 9.48 3.00
N GLU A 14 7.11 10.36 3.87
CA GLU A 14 7.95 9.93 4.98
C GLU A 14 7.17 9.07 5.99
N ILE A 15 5.93 9.42 6.22
CA ILE A 15 5.10 8.67 7.17
C ILE A 15 4.95 7.21 6.73
N ILE A 16 4.75 6.97 5.44
CA ILE A 16 4.50 5.62 4.95
C ILE A 16 5.75 4.91 4.41
N ALA A 17 6.91 5.58 4.43
CA ALA A 17 8.10 5.08 3.72
C ALA A 17 8.47 3.65 4.09
N ASP A 18 8.53 3.34 5.37
CA ASP A 18 8.96 2.01 5.83
C ASP A 18 7.95 0.94 5.43
N ASN A 19 6.67 1.22 5.64
CA ASN A 19 5.62 0.25 5.32
C ASN A 19 5.44 0.10 3.81
N LEU A 20 5.65 1.18 3.07
CA LEU A 20 5.61 1.10 1.61
C LEU A 20 6.74 0.24 1.08
N ARG A 21 7.96 0.41 1.61
CA ARG A 21 9.09 -0.41 1.20
C ARG A 21 8.85 -1.88 1.52
N ALA A 22 8.32 -2.15 2.71
CA ALA A 22 8.00 -3.53 3.10
C ALA A 22 6.96 -4.14 2.17
N TYR A 23 5.95 -3.35 1.79
CA TYR A 23 4.94 -3.81 0.86
C TYR A 23 5.56 -4.14 -0.50
N GLU A 24 6.40 -3.25 -1.03
CA GLU A 24 7.06 -3.48 -2.31
C GLU A 24 7.93 -4.74 -2.29
N ASN A 25 8.62 -4.96 -1.18
CA ASN A 25 9.47 -6.13 -1.04
C ASN A 25 8.67 -7.43 -1.01
N ASN A 26 7.47 -7.39 -0.47
CA ASN A 26 6.62 -8.58 -0.34
C ASN A 26 5.75 -8.83 -1.56
N PHE A 27 5.23 -7.77 -2.17
CA PHE A 27 4.20 -7.89 -3.20
C PHE A 27 4.57 -7.30 -4.55
N GLY A 28 5.57 -6.44 -4.59
CA GLY A 28 6.03 -5.83 -5.83
C GLY A 28 5.33 -4.53 -6.14
N TYR A 29 4.46 -4.54 -7.14
CA TYR A 29 3.86 -3.30 -7.62
C TYR A 29 2.84 -2.69 -6.66
N ILE A 30 2.90 -1.37 -6.53
CA ILE A 30 1.86 -0.60 -5.87
C ILE A 30 1.90 0.82 -6.41
N LYS A 31 0.72 1.42 -6.60
CA LYS A 31 0.59 2.82 -6.99
C LYS A 31 -0.39 3.47 -6.04
N ILE A 32 -0.01 4.60 -5.48
CA ILE A 32 -0.84 5.33 -4.53
C ILE A 32 -1.07 6.74 -5.07
N VAL A 33 -2.33 7.13 -5.20
CA VAL A 33 -2.71 8.44 -5.74
C VAL A 33 -3.54 9.18 -4.72
N LYS A 34 -3.07 10.37 -4.33
CA LYS A 34 -3.82 11.26 -3.44
C LYS A 34 -5.02 11.82 -4.19
N GLU A 35 -6.21 11.74 -3.60
CA GLU A 35 -7.38 12.32 -4.26
C GLU A 35 -7.31 13.85 -4.27
N ASP A 36 -7.99 14.46 -5.23
CA ASP A 36 -7.88 15.91 -5.46
C ASP A 36 -8.53 16.74 -4.35
N TYR A 37 -9.68 16.31 -3.87
CA TYR A 37 -10.49 17.11 -2.95
C TYR A 37 -10.79 16.34 -1.68
N GLY A 38 -9.83 16.02 -0.91
CA GLY A 38 -10.07 15.31 0.32
C GLY A 38 -8.76 14.82 0.89
N LYS A 39 -8.85 13.96 1.88
CA LYS A 39 -7.67 13.45 2.55
C LYS A 39 -7.38 12.00 2.17
N GLY A 40 -8.11 11.46 1.21
CA GLY A 40 -8.04 10.06 0.88
C GLY A 40 -7.01 9.72 -0.17
N PHE A 41 -6.79 8.42 -0.31
CA PHE A 41 -5.81 7.88 -1.24
C PHE A 41 -6.39 6.67 -1.94
N TYR A 42 -6.14 6.58 -3.24
CA TYR A 42 -6.51 5.40 -4.02
C TYR A 42 -5.28 4.52 -4.18
N VAL A 43 -5.42 3.25 -3.89
CA VAL A 43 -4.32 2.30 -3.97
C VAL A 43 -4.60 1.31 -5.11
N PHE A 44 -3.61 1.15 -5.98
CA PHE A 44 -3.69 0.20 -7.10
C PHE A 44 -2.58 -0.83 -6.89
N THR A 45 -2.95 -2.10 -6.91
CA THR A 45 -1.99 -3.16 -6.59
C THR A 45 -1.50 -3.91 -7.83
N SER A 46 -1.87 -3.48 -9.02
CA SER A 46 -1.32 -4.02 -10.26
C SER A 46 -1.29 -2.94 -11.33
N GLU A 47 -0.36 -3.07 -12.29
CA GLU A 47 -0.27 -2.13 -13.39
C GLU A 47 -1.54 -2.11 -14.22
N GLU A 48 -2.13 -3.28 -14.42
CA GLU A 48 -3.36 -3.40 -15.19
C GLU A 48 -4.48 -2.58 -14.56
N ARG A 49 -4.68 -2.73 -13.25
CA ARG A 49 -5.69 -1.96 -12.55
C ARG A 49 -5.42 -0.47 -12.60
N ALA A 50 -4.14 -0.09 -12.48
CA ALA A 50 -3.75 1.32 -12.53
C ALA A 50 -4.09 1.93 -13.88
N GLU A 51 -3.84 1.20 -14.96
CA GLU A 51 -4.14 1.67 -16.30
C GLU A 51 -5.64 1.81 -16.54
N GLN A 52 -6.42 0.95 -15.92
CA GLN A 52 -7.87 0.97 -16.05
C GLN A 52 -8.53 1.97 -15.10
N GLY A 53 -7.77 2.55 -14.19
CA GLY A 53 -8.33 3.43 -13.17
C GLY A 53 -9.16 2.69 -12.13
N SER A 54 -8.91 1.38 -11.97
CA SER A 54 -9.68 0.53 -11.09
C SER A 54 -8.90 0.29 -9.79
N TRP A 55 -9.16 1.12 -8.79
CA TRP A 55 -8.41 1.02 -7.54
C TRP A 55 -8.78 -0.25 -6.76
N THR A 56 -7.79 -0.76 -6.03
CA THR A 56 -7.96 -1.95 -5.19
C THR A 56 -8.50 -1.57 -3.82
N GLN A 57 -8.03 -0.45 -3.28
CA GLN A 57 -8.37 -0.02 -1.93
C GLN A 57 -8.43 1.49 -1.88
N TYR A 58 -9.43 2.02 -1.19
CA TYR A 58 -9.50 3.43 -0.87
C TYR A 58 -9.16 3.60 0.61
N CYS A 59 -8.21 4.49 0.89
CA CYS A 59 -7.80 4.80 2.25
C CYS A 59 -8.19 6.24 2.54
N TYR A 60 -9.01 6.47 3.54
CA TYR A 60 -9.62 7.79 3.74
C TYR A 60 -8.68 8.81 4.39
N ASN A 61 -7.54 8.41 4.93
CA ASN A 61 -6.52 9.34 5.41
C ASN A 61 -5.16 8.65 5.43
N ILE A 62 -4.12 9.42 5.78
CA ILE A 62 -2.75 8.91 5.74
C ILE A 62 -2.52 7.81 6.81
N ASP A 63 -3.15 7.94 7.95
CA ASP A 63 -2.99 6.95 9.02
C ASP A 63 -3.60 5.61 8.60
N TYR A 64 -4.76 5.66 7.97
CA TYR A 64 -5.39 4.45 7.46
C TYR A 64 -4.53 3.80 6.38
N LEU A 65 -3.99 4.62 5.48
CA LEU A 65 -3.10 4.10 4.43
C LEU A 65 -1.89 3.40 5.02
N ASN A 66 -1.24 4.05 5.98
CA ASN A 66 -0.07 3.48 6.62
C ASN A 66 -0.41 2.17 7.33
N GLY A 67 -1.54 2.14 8.03
CA GLY A 67 -2.00 0.94 8.72
C GLY A 67 -2.37 -0.18 7.75
N TRP A 68 -2.97 0.17 6.61
CA TRP A 68 -3.33 -0.83 5.61
C TRP A 68 -2.09 -1.50 5.02
N LEU A 69 -1.07 -0.69 4.70
CA LEU A 69 0.20 -1.23 4.19
C LEU A 69 0.83 -2.18 5.22
N TYR A 70 0.88 -1.73 6.46
CA TYR A 70 1.43 -2.54 7.54
C TYR A 70 0.65 -3.84 7.71
N GLY A 71 -0.68 -3.75 7.70
CA GLY A 71 -1.54 -4.91 7.88
C GLY A 71 -1.36 -5.96 6.78
N CYS A 72 -1.21 -5.51 5.54
CA CYS A 72 -1.00 -6.43 4.42
C CYS A 72 0.30 -7.21 4.60
N VAL A 73 1.36 -6.53 5.00
CA VAL A 73 2.66 -7.19 5.20
C VAL A 73 2.59 -8.14 6.37
N GLN A 74 1.97 -7.73 7.47
CA GLN A 74 1.85 -8.58 8.66
C GLN A 74 1.00 -9.80 8.37
N ALA A 75 -0.07 -9.65 7.62
CA ALA A 75 -0.93 -10.78 7.27
C ALA A 75 -0.16 -11.82 6.46
N ALA A 76 0.63 -11.37 5.49
CA ALA A 76 1.44 -12.28 4.70
C ALA A 76 2.46 -13.02 5.56
N ASN A 77 3.16 -12.29 6.41
CA ASN A 77 4.16 -12.89 7.30
C ASN A 77 3.51 -13.80 8.34
N GLY A 78 2.35 -13.41 8.85
CA GLY A 78 1.62 -14.20 9.83
C GLY A 78 1.14 -15.51 9.27
N ILE A 79 0.67 -15.50 8.04
CA ILE A 79 0.23 -16.73 7.37
C ILE A 79 1.40 -17.69 7.22
N MET A 80 2.54 -17.19 6.80
CA MET A 80 3.72 -18.02 6.63
C MET A 80 4.15 -18.64 7.96
N LYS A 81 4.19 -17.85 9.03
CA LYS A 81 4.55 -18.33 10.36
C LYS A 81 3.58 -19.37 10.86
N LYS A 82 2.30 -19.18 10.59
CA LYS A 82 1.28 -20.11 11.04
C LYS A 82 1.44 -21.47 10.36
N ILE A 83 1.72 -21.45 9.08
CA ILE A 83 1.94 -22.69 8.33
C ILE A 83 3.12 -23.46 8.91
N ASP A 84 4.22 -22.75 9.17
CA ASP A 84 5.41 -23.39 9.73
C ASP A 84 5.14 -24.02 11.08
N ARG A 85 4.32 -23.39 11.90
CA ARG A 85 4.04 -23.90 13.24
C ARG A 85 3.18 -25.15 13.24
N GLU A 86 2.35 -25.31 12.24
CA GLU A 86 1.46 -26.45 12.19
C GLU A 86 2.15 -27.71 11.71
N GLU A 87 3.34 -27.57 11.21
CA GLU A 87 4.13 -28.70 10.81
C GLU A 87 4.93 -29.25 11.99
#